data_11c529303a4201aada3cb5acb9ff4485
#
_entry.id   11c529303a4201aada3cb5acb9ff4485
#
_cell.length_a   1.000
_cell.length_b   1.000
_cell.length_c   1.000
_cell.angle_alpha   90.00
_cell.angle_beta   90.00
_cell.angle_gamma   90.00
#
_symmetry.space_group_name_H-M   'P 1'
#
loop_
_entity.id
_entity.type
_entity.pdbx_description
1 polymer ?
#
loop_
_entity_poly.entity_id
_entity_poly.type
_entity_poly.pdbx_seq_one_letter_code
_entity_poly.pdbx_strand_id
1 'polypeptide(L)'
;MANQSRAGEQGSARLKFLIVMAIIGVGIYIGYSYVPIAYNAYVLKDLMQHKVDVASTQGYPATWVGDQIKKSASEYGLPPDAIITPSQQDNRIQVRIQFTQPIEFPGYTYQYEFDHTARSTEFLTFK
;
A
#
# COMPACT_ATOMS: atom_id res chain seq x y z
N MET A 1 41.93 -37.45 -6.99
CA MET A 1 40.49 -37.58 -7.19
C MET A 1 39.68 -36.76 -6.17
N ALA A 2 39.87 -37.02 -4.89
CA ALA A 2 39.13 -36.30 -3.88
C ALA A 2 39.40 -34.81 -3.88
N ASN A 3 40.64 -34.39 -4.14
CA ASN A 3 41.00 -32.96 -4.20
C ASN A 3 40.31 -32.25 -5.33
N GLN A 4 40.19 -32.91 -6.48
CA GLN A 4 39.51 -32.28 -7.62
C GLN A 4 38.00 -32.15 -7.35
N SER A 5 37.43 -33.15 -6.72
CA SER A 5 36.01 -33.08 -6.33
C SER A 5 35.77 -31.96 -5.33
N ARG A 6 36.67 -31.84 -4.35
CA ARG A 6 36.56 -30.75 -3.38
C ARG A 6 36.73 -29.39 -4.02
N ALA A 7 37.65 -29.25 -4.93
CA ALA A 7 37.85 -28.00 -5.64
C ALA A 7 36.60 -27.64 -6.44
N GLY A 8 36.01 -28.61 -7.14
CA GLY A 8 34.79 -28.40 -7.88
C GLY A 8 33.63 -28.07 -6.96
N GLU A 9 33.51 -28.78 -5.85
CA GLU A 9 32.47 -28.53 -4.86
C GLU A 9 32.61 -27.15 -4.23
N GLN A 10 33.85 -26.72 -3.92
CA GLN A 10 34.08 -25.39 -3.37
C GLN A 10 33.74 -24.31 -4.37
N GLY A 11 34.11 -24.46 -5.62
CA GLY A 11 33.77 -23.53 -6.66
C GLY A 11 32.25 -23.48 -6.87
N SER A 12 31.61 -24.64 -6.90
CA SER A 12 30.17 -24.74 -7.04
C SER A 12 29.45 -24.15 -5.82
N ALA A 13 29.97 -24.40 -4.62
CA ALA A 13 29.39 -23.85 -3.38
C ALA A 13 29.49 -22.33 -3.35
N ARG A 14 30.63 -21.78 -3.79
CA ARG A 14 30.77 -20.33 -3.85
C ARG A 14 29.82 -19.73 -4.87
N LEU A 15 29.67 -20.35 -6.02
CA LEU A 15 28.76 -19.88 -7.03
C LEU A 15 27.32 -19.94 -6.51
N LYS A 16 26.92 -21.05 -5.89
CA LYS A 16 25.62 -21.17 -5.29
C LYS A 16 25.40 -20.14 -4.20
N PHE A 17 26.41 -19.90 -3.38
CA PHE A 17 26.33 -18.90 -2.31
C PHE A 17 26.12 -17.51 -2.89
N LEU A 18 26.86 -17.17 -3.94
CA LEU A 18 26.71 -15.86 -4.60
C LEU A 18 25.32 -15.70 -5.22
N ILE A 19 24.81 -16.76 -5.85
CA ILE A 19 23.47 -16.73 -6.44
C ILE A 19 22.42 -16.56 -5.36
N VAL A 20 22.53 -17.33 -4.26
CA VAL A 20 21.60 -17.22 -3.15
C VAL A 20 21.63 -15.83 -2.54
N MET A 21 22.84 -15.29 -2.32
CA MET A 21 22.97 -13.94 -1.78
C MET A 21 22.40 -12.88 -2.71
N ALA A 22 22.58 -13.06 -4.03
CA ALA A 22 21.99 -12.16 -5.01
C ALA A 22 20.47 -12.22 -4.97
N ILE A 23 19.89 -13.41 -4.87
CA ILE A 23 18.44 -13.59 -4.78
C ILE A 23 17.91 -12.95 -3.50
N ILE A 24 18.59 -13.17 -2.38
CA ILE A 24 18.19 -12.56 -1.10
C ILE A 24 18.31 -11.04 -1.19
N GLY A 25 19.37 -10.52 -1.76
CA GLY A 25 19.57 -9.08 -1.94
C GLY A 25 18.46 -8.46 -2.78
N VAL A 26 18.13 -9.10 -3.90
CA VAL A 26 17.05 -8.64 -4.76
C VAL A 26 15.73 -8.69 -4.01
N GLY A 27 15.47 -9.77 -3.28
CA GLY A 27 14.25 -9.91 -2.48
C GLY A 27 14.13 -8.82 -1.42
N ILE A 28 15.23 -8.51 -0.73
CA ILE A 28 15.25 -7.43 0.26
C ILE A 28 15.00 -6.08 -0.41
N TYR A 29 15.62 -5.85 -1.56
CA TYR A 29 15.44 -4.61 -2.31
C TYR A 29 13.97 -4.44 -2.73
N ILE A 30 13.38 -5.49 -3.31
CA ILE A 30 11.99 -5.45 -3.73
C ILE A 30 11.07 -5.25 -2.52
N GLY A 31 11.32 -5.98 -1.43
CA GLY A 31 10.56 -5.83 -0.21
C GLY A 31 10.67 -4.42 0.37
N TYR A 32 11.89 -3.89 0.40
CA TYR A 32 12.12 -2.55 0.90
C TYR A 32 11.40 -1.49 0.07
N SER A 33 11.32 -1.70 -1.25
CA SER A 33 10.64 -0.78 -2.14
C SER A 33 9.12 -0.93 -2.11
N TYR A 34 8.64 -2.17 -1.97
CA TYR A 34 7.20 -2.47 -2.05
C TYR A 34 6.50 -2.38 -0.70
N VAL A 35 7.13 -2.89 0.37
CA VAL A 35 6.49 -2.98 1.68
C VAL A 35 6.04 -1.62 2.21
N PRO A 36 6.84 -0.53 2.13
CA PRO A 36 6.36 0.77 2.60
C PRO A 36 5.11 1.24 1.86
N ILE A 37 5.04 0.99 0.55
CA ILE A 37 3.88 1.39 -0.25
C ILE A 37 2.66 0.55 0.13
N ALA A 38 2.84 -0.76 0.28
CA ALA A 38 1.76 -1.65 0.70
C ALA A 38 1.30 -1.33 2.12
N TYR A 39 2.22 -1.02 3.01
CA TYR A 39 1.90 -0.62 4.37
C TYR A 39 1.12 0.69 4.40
N ASN A 40 1.55 1.68 3.62
CA ASN A 40 0.85 2.95 3.54
C ASN A 40 -0.56 2.76 2.96
N ALA A 41 -0.70 1.89 1.96
CA ALA A 41 -2.01 1.57 1.41
C ALA A 41 -2.91 0.92 2.45
N TYR A 42 -2.38 0.01 3.25
CA TYR A 42 -3.13 -0.64 4.33
C TYR A 42 -3.56 0.37 5.37
N VAL A 43 -2.65 1.24 5.79
CA VAL A 43 -2.95 2.28 6.78
C VAL A 43 -3.98 3.26 6.23
N LEU A 44 -3.87 3.58 4.93
CA LEU A 44 -4.83 4.46 4.28
C LEU A 44 -6.24 3.84 4.27
N LYS A 45 -6.35 2.56 3.96
CA LYS A 45 -7.65 1.87 4.02
C LYS A 45 -8.24 1.92 5.41
N ASP A 46 -7.41 1.71 6.43
CA ASP A 46 -7.86 1.78 7.82
C ASP A 46 -8.29 3.19 8.18
N LEU A 47 -7.53 4.19 7.75
CA LEU A 47 -7.88 5.59 7.96
C LEU A 47 -9.22 5.93 7.28
N MET A 48 -9.40 5.49 6.04
CA MET A 48 -10.65 5.71 5.32
C MET A 48 -11.82 5.14 6.10
N GLN A 49 -11.70 3.89 6.56
CA GLN A 49 -12.76 3.23 7.31
C GLN A 49 -13.03 3.96 8.62
N HIS A 50 -11.98 4.35 9.33
CA HIS A 50 -12.12 5.07 10.58
C HIS A 50 -12.85 6.40 10.39
N LYS A 51 -12.47 7.15 9.35
CA LYS A 51 -13.05 8.47 9.10
C LYS A 51 -14.51 8.36 8.68
N VAL A 52 -14.87 7.37 7.84
CA VAL A 52 -16.27 7.22 7.46
C VAL A 52 -17.10 6.74 8.65
N ASP A 53 -16.58 5.89 9.51
CA ASP A 53 -17.30 5.46 10.71
C ASP A 53 -17.50 6.60 11.70
N VAL A 54 -16.46 7.43 11.89
CA VAL A 54 -16.57 8.61 12.76
C VAL A 54 -17.61 9.57 12.19
N ALA A 55 -17.56 9.84 10.89
CA ALA A 55 -18.53 10.74 10.26
C ALA A 55 -19.95 10.21 10.39
N SER A 56 -20.14 8.91 10.21
CA SER A 56 -21.45 8.28 10.36
C SER A 56 -21.97 8.40 11.79
N THR A 57 -21.11 8.15 12.76
CA THR A 57 -21.46 8.19 14.18
C THR A 57 -21.73 9.61 14.65
N GLN A 58 -20.93 10.58 14.21
CA GLN A 58 -21.03 11.96 14.65
C GLN A 58 -21.96 12.82 13.79
N GLY A 59 -22.45 12.27 12.68
CA GLY A 59 -23.32 13.03 11.79
C GLY A 59 -22.60 14.00 10.89
N TYR A 60 -21.29 13.80 10.66
CA TYR A 60 -20.52 14.66 9.76
C TYR A 60 -20.84 14.33 8.30
N PRO A 61 -20.76 15.33 7.41
CA PRO A 61 -21.01 15.06 5.98
C PRO A 61 -19.85 14.29 5.33
N ALA A 62 -20.14 13.69 4.18
CA ALA A 62 -19.13 12.94 3.44
C ALA A 62 -17.94 13.83 3.04
N THR A 63 -18.19 15.11 2.75
CA THR A 63 -17.13 16.06 2.42
C THR A 63 -16.12 16.22 3.56
N TRP A 64 -16.56 16.11 4.80
CA TRP A 64 -15.66 16.14 5.95
C TRP A 64 -14.64 15.01 5.88
N VAL A 65 -15.10 13.80 5.50
CA VAL A 65 -14.20 12.66 5.35
C VAL A 65 -13.15 12.94 4.28
N GLY A 66 -13.57 13.45 3.14
CA GLY A 66 -12.65 13.81 2.06
C GLY A 66 -11.62 14.83 2.51
N ASP A 67 -12.05 15.86 3.24
CA ASP A 67 -11.15 16.90 3.74
C ASP A 67 -10.16 16.35 4.75
N GLN A 68 -10.59 15.47 5.64
CA GLN A 68 -9.70 14.85 6.62
C GLN A 68 -8.63 14.01 5.94
N ILE A 69 -9.01 13.25 4.91
CA ILE A 69 -8.08 12.43 4.17
C ILE A 69 -7.09 13.31 3.40
N LYS A 70 -7.55 14.39 2.79
CA LYS A 70 -6.67 15.33 2.09
C LYS A 70 -5.64 15.95 3.01
N LYS A 71 -6.04 16.29 4.23
CA LYS A 71 -5.10 16.83 5.21
C LYS A 71 -4.02 15.84 5.59
N SER A 72 -4.34 14.55 5.61
CA SER A 72 -3.40 13.50 5.96
C SER A 72 -2.70 12.89 4.75
N ALA A 73 -3.01 13.37 3.54
CA ALA A 73 -2.53 12.74 2.30
C ALA A 73 -1.02 12.63 2.25
N SER A 74 -0.32 13.70 2.62
CA SER A 74 1.15 13.71 2.59
C SER A 74 1.74 12.73 3.60
N GLU A 75 1.08 12.52 4.73
CA GLU A 75 1.54 11.59 5.76
C GLU A 75 1.43 10.14 5.29
N TYR A 76 0.47 9.84 4.43
CA TYR A 76 0.22 8.49 3.95
C TYR A 76 0.76 8.26 2.55
N GLY A 77 1.55 9.21 2.05
CA GLY A 77 2.22 9.04 0.77
C GLY A 77 1.29 9.09 -0.44
N LEU A 78 0.13 9.73 -0.31
CA LEU A 78 -0.73 9.91 -1.47
C LEU A 78 -0.08 10.85 -2.48
N PRO A 79 -0.09 10.48 -3.77
CA PRO A 79 0.38 11.41 -4.79
C PRO A 79 -0.58 12.60 -4.92
N PRO A 80 -0.10 13.76 -5.38
CA PRO A 80 -0.95 14.95 -5.49
C PRO A 80 -2.08 14.80 -6.50
N ASP A 81 -1.98 13.85 -7.42
CA ASP A 81 -3.02 13.59 -8.41
C ASP A 81 -4.03 12.52 -7.95
N ALA A 82 -3.96 12.08 -6.69
CA ALA A 82 -4.92 11.12 -6.16
C ALA A 82 -6.33 11.71 -6.19
N ILE A 83 -7.28 10.89 -6.62
CA ILE A 83 -8.68 11.29 -6.71
C ILE A 83 -9.39 10.79 -5.45
N ILE A 84 -9.95 11.72 -4.70
CA ILE A 84 -10.69 11.42 -3.48
C ILE A 84 -12.14 11.80 -3.73
N THR A 85 -13.04 10.83 -3.71
CA THR A 85 -14.46 11.02 -4.01
C THR A 85 -15.30 10.63 -2.80
N PRO A 86 -15.64 11.58 -1.94
CA PRO A 86 -16.58 11.31 -0.85
C PRO A 86 -18.00 11.34 -1.39
N SER A 87 -18.85 10.48 -0.86
CA SER A 87 -20.26 10.45 -1.24
C SER A 87 -21.10 9.90 -0.10
N GLN A 88 -22.39 10.11 -0.21
CA GLN A 88 -23.36 9.64 0.78
C GLN A 88 -24.49 8.95 0.04
N GLN A 89 -24.68 7.68 0.30
CA GLN A 89 -25.72 6.86 -0.33
C GLN A 89 -26.33 5.92 0.68
N ASP A 90 -27.64 5.75 0.59
CA ASP A 90 -28.39 4.80 1.44
C ASP A 90 -28.12 4.98 2.93
N ASN A 91 -28.04 6.23 3.39
CA ASN A 91 -27.72 6.60 4.77
C ASN A 91 -26.35 6.11 5.21
N ARG A 92 -25.45 5.88 4.27
CA ARG A 92 -24.07 5.53 4.56
C ARG A 92 -23.13 6.54 3.94
N ILE A 93 -22.07 6.82 4.65
CA ILE A 93 -21.01 7.66 4.14
C ILE A 93 -19.95 6.74 3.53
N GLN A 94 -19.50 7.10 2.34
CA GLN A 94 -18.45 6.36 1.69
C GLN A 94 -17.44 7.33 1.09
N VAL A 95 -16.22 6.86 0.94
CA VAL A 95 -15.16 7.60 0.29
C VAL A 95 -14.39 6.64 -0.61
N ARG A 96 -14.10 7.09 -1.81
CA ARG A 96 -13.32 6.32 -2.77
C ARG A 96 -12.03 7.08 -3.05
N ILE A 97 -10.92 6.37 -3.00
CA ILE A 97 -9.62 6.95 -3.31
C ILE A 97 -9.01 6.14 -4.45
N GLN A 98 -8.57 6.84 -5.48
CA GLN A 98 -7.94 6.25 -6.65
C GLN A 98 -6.64 6.97 -6.91
N PHE A 99 -5.56 6.22 -7.04
CA PHE A 99 -4.29 6.77 -7.51
C PHE A 99 -3.42 5.66 -8.05
N THR A 100 -2.42 6.05 -8.82
CA THR A 100 -1.41 5.15 -9.33
C THR A 100 -0.06 5.63 -8.82
N GLN A 101 0.71 4.73 -8.24
CA GLN A 101 2.03 5.05 -7.72
C GLN A 101 3.07 4.18 -8.41
N PRO A 102 4.09 4.79 -9.04
CA PRO A 102 5.15 4.00 -9.66
C PRO A 102 6.08 3.42 -8.58
N ILE A 103 6.39 2.13 -8.71
CA ILE A 103 7.38 1.47 -7.88
C ILE A 103 8.54 1.12 -8.78
N GLU A 104 9.71 1.69 -8.49
CA GLU A 104 10.88 1.47 -9.31
C GLU A 104 11.63 0.22 -8.84
N PHE A 105 11.78 -0.72 -9.77
CA PHE A 105 12.60 -1.89 -9.59
C PHE A 105 13.76 -1.84 -10.59
N PRO A 106 14.84 -2.60 -10.35
CA PRO A 106 15.94 -2.65 -11.32
C PRO A 106 15.47 -3.10 -12.69
N GLY A 107 15.54 -2.20 -13.67
CA GLY A 107 15.12 -2.49 -15.04
C GLY A 107 13.64 -2.54 -15.28
N TYR A 108 12.81 -2.16 -14.29
CA TYR A 108 11.36 -2.22 -14.45
C TYR A 108 10.69 -1.26 -13.50
N THR A 109 9.66 -0.57 -13.96
CA THR A 109 8.81 0.28 -13.13
C THR A 109 7.42 -0.32 -13.09
N TYR A 110 6.96 -0.69 -11.91
CA TYR A 110 5.63 -1.23 -11.72
C TYR A 110 4.67 -0.11 -11.33
N GLN A 111 3.52 -0.05 -12.00
CA GLN A 111 2.48 0.93 -11.67
C GLN A 111 1.52 0.31 -10.65
N TYR A 112 1.64 0.73 -9.40
CA TYR A 112 0.76 0.25 -8.34
C TYR A 112 -0.53 1.06 -8.40
N GLU A 113 -1.63 0.40 -8.71
CA GLU A 113 -2.94 1.04 -8.78
C GLU A 113 -3.68 0.81 -7.46
N PHE A 114 -4.07 1.90 -6.84
CA PHE A 114 -4.88 1.86 -5.64
C PHE A 114 -6.29 2.35 -5.97
N ASP A 115 -7.27 1.54 -5.70
CA ASP A 115 -8.68 1.89 -5.87
C ASP A 115 -9.45 1.19 -4.76
N HIS A 116 -9.85 1.97 -3.77
CA HIS A 116 -10.53 1.42 -2.62
C HIS A 116 -11.68 2.33 -2.22
N THR A 117 -12.81 1.72 -1.90
CA THR A 117 -13.98 2.42 -1.38
C THR A 117 -14.23 1.95 0.04
N ALA A 118 -14.22 2.88 0.97
CA ALA A 118 -14.60 2.60 2.36
C ALA A 118 -16.02 3.09 2.58
N ARG A 119 -16.82 2.26 3.22
CA ARG A 119 -18.18 2.59 3.59
C ARG A 119 -18.33 2.49 5.10
N SER A 120 -19.18 3.36 5.66
CA SER A 120 -19.47 3.25 7.08
C SER A 120 -20.11 1.90 7.38
N THR A 121 -19.68 1.28 8.47
CA THR A 121 -20.23 -0.01 8.89
C THR A 121 -21.63 0.15 9.47
N GLU A 122 -21.96 1.36 9.92
CA GLU A 122 -23.27 1.66 10.49
C GLU A 122 -23.97 2.70 9.64
N PHE A 123 -25.30 2.63 9.62
CA PHE A 123 -26.09 3.64 8.95
C PHE A 123 -26.05 4.94 9.74
N LEU A 124 -26.18 6.05 9.01
CA LEU A 124 -26.34 7.34 9.65
C LEU A 124 -27.58 7.32 10.53
N THR A 125 -27.40 7.63 11.79
CA THR A 125 -28.51 7.69 12.73
C THR A 125 -28.79 9.13 13.09
N PHE A 126 -29.80 9.68 12.48
CA PHE A 126 -30.31 10.99 12.84
C PHE A 126 -31.54 10.80 13.68
N LYS A 127 -31.36 10.88 14.94
CA LYS A 127 -32.51 10.71 15.82
C LYS A 127 -32.64 11.85 16.78
#